data_06d96cddbf1da81cf21f4efe31148851
#
_entry.id   06d96cddbf1da81cf21f4efe31148851
#
_cell.length_a   1.000
_cell.length_b   1.000
_cell.length_c   1.000
_cell.angle_alpha   90.00
_cell.angle_beta   90.00
_cell.angle_gamma   90.00
#
_symmetry.space_group_name_H-M   'P 1'
#
loop_
_entity.id
_entity.type
_entity.pdbx_description
1 polymer ?
#
loop_
_entity_poly.entity_id
_entity_poly.type
_entity_poly.pdbx_seq_one_letter_code
_entity_poly.pdbx_strand_id
1 'polypeptide(L)'
;MDRWLAGLKGTLNLWDAHRVKVYNKEFRAEHPEYFDPDGILVFCGPQGSGKTLSMIQYAYRLSLAYPDMIICTNVELHDWPPVRDIIQWEGMKSLSEVENGFAGVLFLIDEIQLEFNSLESKQIDPSVMQEIAQQRKQRKHIVGTSQVFQRIAKPFREQFKYVVQSPA
;
A
#
# COMPACT_ATOMS: atom_id res chain seq x y z
N MET A 1 41.90 9.93 -5.03
CA MET A 1 41.06 9.52 -6.18
C MET A 1 39.55 9.57 -5.82
N ASP A 2 39.16 10.20 -4.67
CA ASP A 2 37.78 10.16 -4.12
C ASP A 2 36.98 11.46 -4.20
N ARG A 3 37.54 12.51 -4.83
CA ARG A 3 36.79 13.79 -4.99
C ARG A 3 35.88 13.85 -6.21
N TRP A 4 35.99 12.92 -7.14
CA TRP A 4 35.19 12.87 -8.36
C TRP A 4 33.82 12.18 -8.16
N LEU A 5 33.70 11.29 -7.17
CA LEU A 5 32.47 10.57 -6.88
C LEU A 5 31.49 11.35 -6.00
N ALA A 6 31.94 12.41 -5.33
CA ALA A 6 31.08 13.26 -4.50
C ALA A 6 30.18 14.21 -5.32
N GLY A 7 30.55 14.51 -6.57
CA GLY A 7 29.77 15.38 -7.46
C GLY A 7 28.61 14.70 -8.19
N LEU A 8 28.52 13.36 -8.17
CA LEU A 8 27.49 12.59 -8.87
C LEU A 8 26.23 12.31 -8.04
N LYS A 9 26.20 12.73 -6.79
CA LYS A 9 25.05 12.50 -5.87
C LYS A 9 23.89 13.49 -6.01
N GLY A 10 23.89 14.38 -6.99
CA GLY A 10 22.93 15.48 -7.03
C GLY A 10 22.18 15.72 -8.35
N THR A 11 22.57 15.11 -9.43
CA THR A 11 21.86 15.29 -10.71
C THR A 11 21.34 13.93 -11.19
N LEU A 12 20.15 13.54 -10.73
CA LEU A 12 19.30 12.66 -11.53
C LEU A 12 19.06 13.41 -12.84
N ASN A 13 19.88 13.08 -13.84
CA ASN A 13 19.77 13.62 -15.17
C ASN A 13 18.35 13.30 -15.65
N LEU A 14 17.63 14.28 -16.18
CA LEU A 14 16.28 14.09 -16.74
C LEU A 14 16.25 12.91 -17.74
N TRP A 15 17.36 12.65 -18.41
CA TRP A 15 17.56 11.50 -19.28
C TRP A 15 17.54 10.15 -18.54
N ASP A 16 18.18 10.06 -17.38
CA ASP A 16 18.17 8.83 -16.58
C ASP A 16 16.79 8.57 -15.98
N ALA A 17 16.12 9.62 -15.53
CA ALA A 17 14.74 9.52 -15.06
C ALA A 17 13.79 9.06 -16.20
N HIS A 18 14.00 9.57 -17.41
CA HIS A 18 13.25 9.16 -18.60
C HIS A 18 13.53 7.68 -18.96
N ARG A 19 14.80 7.27 -18.98
CA ARG A 19 15.19 5.88 -19.27
C ARG A 19 14.61 4.90 -18.26
N VAL A 20 14.66 5.23 -16.97
CA VAL A 20 14.03 4.41 -15.92
C VAL A 20 12.52 4.32 -16.13
N LYS A 21 11.88 5.40 -16.53
CA LYS A 21 10.43 5.43 -16.80
C LYS A 21 10.06 4.56 -18.02
N VAL A 22 10.85 4.61 -19.08
CA VAL A 22 10.67 3.76 -20.26
C VAL A 22 10.90 2.30 -19.90
N TYR A 23 12.00 1.97 -19.23
CA TYR A 23 12.30 0.62 -18.79
C TYR A 23 11.20 0.05 -17.89
N ASN A 24 10.71 0.81 -16.91
CA ASN A 24 9.62 0.37 -16.06
C ASN A 24 8.31 0.13 -16.85
N LYS A 25 8.06 0.92 -17.88
CA LYS A 25 6.89 0.73 -18.77
C LYS A 25 7.01 -0.54 -19.59
N GLU A 26 8.19 -0.79 -20.16
CA GLU A 26 8.48 -2.00 -20.93
C GLU A 26 8.42 -3.23 -20.04
N PHE A 27 9.08 -3.21 -18.89
CA PHE A 27 9.05 -4.29 -17.89
C PHE A 27 7.63 -4.64 -17.44
N ARG A 28 6.76 -3.65 -17.20
CA ARG A 28 5.35 -3.90 -16.85
C ARG A 28 4.55 -4.50 -18.01
N ALA A 29 4.89 -4.13 -19.23
CA ALA A 29 4.25 -4.70 -20.42
C ALA A 29 4.67 -6.15 -20.67
N GLU A 30 5.92 -6.50 -20.32
CA GLU A 30 6.44 -7.85 -20.42
C GLU A 30 6.01 -8.76 -19.26
N HIS A 31 5.71 -8.16 -18.10
CA HIS A 31 5.36 -8.85 -16.86
C HIS A 31 4.03 -8.35 -16.27
N PRO A 32 2.91 -8.54 -16.98
CA PRO A 32 1.60 -8.09 -16.52
C PRO A 32 1.11 -8.83 -15.25
N GLU A 33 1.70 -9.98 -14.95
CA GLU A 33 1.41 -10.79 -13.76
C GLU A 33 1.94 -10.16 -12.46
N TYR A 34 2.85 -9.20 -12.54
CA TYR A 34 3.44 -8.59 -11.36
C TYR A 34 2.63 -7.41 -10.87
N PHE A 35 2.10 -7.53 -9.66
CA PHE A 35 1.44 -6.44 -8.97
C PHE A 35 2.42 -5.31 -8.64
N ASP A 36 2.19 -4.12 -9.18
CA ASP A 36 3.00 -2.92 -8.92
C ASP A 36 2.17 -1.88 -8.19
N PRO A 37 2.22 -1.87 -6.85
CA PRO A 37 1.41 -0.98 -6.03
C PRO A 37 1.83 0.48 -6.18
N ASP A 38 0.85 1.36 -6.25
CA ASP A 38 1.08 2.81 -6.43
C ASP A 38 0.99 3.61 -5.12
N GLY A 39 1.41 3.02 -4.01
CA GLY A 39 1.44 3.70 -2.70
C GLY A 39 0.32 3.27 -1.77
N ILE A 40 0.03 4.09 -0.75
CA ILE A 40 -1.00 3.82 0.25
C ILE A 40 -2.26 4.62 -0.11
N LEU A 41 -3.41 3.96 -0.08
CA LEU A 41 -4.72 4.51 -0.40
C LEU A 41 -5.63 4.46 0.82
N VAL A 42 -6.37 5.52 1.11
CA VAL A 42 -7.41 5.52 2.14
C VAL A 42 -8.72 6.11 1.61
N PHE A 43 -9.82 5.41 1.87
CA PHE A 43 -11.17 5.90 1.65
C PHE A 43 -11.69 6.55 2.95
N CYS A 44 -11.95 7.84 2.90
CA CYS A 44 -12.40 8.62 4.05
C CYS A 44 -13.84 9.12 3.87
N GLY A 45 -14.58 9.20 4.96
CA GLY A 45 -15.93 9.75 4.95
C GLY A 45 -16.74 9.33 6.17
N PRO A 46 -17.91 9.92 6.39
CA PRO A 46 -18.76 9.57 7.53
C PRO A 46 -19.24 8.12 7.50
N GLN A 47 -19.78 7.65 8.61
CA GLN A 47 -20.38 6.33 8.67
C GLN A 47 -21.51 6.21 7.63
N GLY A 48 -21.63 5.07 6.98
CA GLY A 48 -22.64 4.82 5.94
C GLY A 48 -22.32 5.39 4.56
N SER A 49 -21.21 6.12 4.36
CA SER A 49 -20.82 6.71 3.06
C SER A 49 -20.27 5.72 2.03
N GLY A 50 -20.31 4.41 2.28
CA GLY A 50 -19.89 3.38 1.33
C GLY A 50 -18.36 3.16 1.22
N LYS A 51 -17.56 3.65 2.17
CA LYS A 51 -16.09 3.50 2.17
C LYS A 51 -15.63 2.05 2.03
N THR A 52 -16.14 1.19 2.90
CA THR A 52 -15.79 -0.24 2.91
C THR A 52 -16.18 -0.90 1.59
N LEU A 53 -17.36 -0.57 1.06
CA LEU A 53 -17.80 -1.07 -0.25
C LEU A 53 -16.86 -0.60 -1.38
N SER A 54 -16.44 0.66 -1.36
CA SER A 54 -15.50 1.21 -2.35
C SER A 54 -14.14 0.53 -2.26
N MET A 55 -13.65 0.30 -1.04
CA MET A 55 -12.40 -0.44 -0.78
C MET A 55 -12.50 -1.87 -1.32
N ILE A 56 -13.57 -2.59 -1.02
CA ILE A 56 -13.81 -3.95 -1.47
C ILE A 56 -13.92 -4.01 -3.00
N GLN A 57 -14.65 -3.08 -3.62
CA GLN A 57 -14.75 -3.02 -5.08
C GLN A 57 -13.40 -2.76 -5.75
N TYR A 58 -12.58 -1.90 -5.16
CA TYR A 58 -11.21 -1.64 -5.63
C TYR A 58 -10.36 -2.91 -5.54
N ALA A 59 -10.37 -3.58 -4.39
CA ALA A 59 -9.64 -4.83 -4.15
C ALA A 59 -10.10 -5.97 -5.08
N TYR A 60 -11.40 -6.08 -5.31
CA TYR A 60 -11.99 -7.07 -6.23
C TYR A 60 -11.42 -6.92 -7.65
N ARG A 61 -11.34 -5.68 -8.15
CA ARG A 61 -10.76 -5.40 -9.49
C ARG A 61 -9.27 -5.75 -9.54
N LEU A 62 -8.53 -5.48 -8.46
CA LEU A 62 -7.12 -5.88 -8.38
C LEU A 62 -6.97 -7.39 -8.36
N SER A 63 -7.82 -8.13 -7.65
CA SER A 63 -7.80 -9.59 -7.60
C SER A 63 -8.05 -10.24 -8.98
N LEU A 64 -8.93 -9.65 -9.79
CA LEU A 64 -9.13 -10.11 -11.16
C LEU A 64 -7.92 -9.85 -12.06
N ALA A 65 -7.21 -8.75 -11.82
CA ALA A 65 -6.03 -8.38 -12.62
C ALA A 65 -4.76 -9.13 -12.16
N TYR A 66 -4.68 -9.51 -10.88
CA TYR A 66 -3.49 -10.13 -10.28
C TYR A 66 -3.88 -11.35 -9.44
N PRO A 67 -4.21 -12.49 -10.07
CA PRO A 67 -4.69 -13.67 -9.35
C PRO A 67 -3.63 -14.32 -8.44
N ASP A 68 -2.36 -14.08 -8.69
CA ASP A 68 -1.26 -14.59 -7.86
C ASP A 68 -0.97 -13.73 -6.62
N MET A 69 -1.69 -12.62 -6.45
CA MET A 69 -1.54 -11.71 -5.32
C MET A 69 -2.03 -12.35 -4.02
N ILE A 70 -1.37 -12.03 -2.92
CA ILE A 70 -1.83 -12.36 -1.56
C ILE A 70 -2.67 -11.21 -1.03
N ILE A 71 -3.77 -11.51 -0.37
CA ILE A 71 -4.59 -10.53 0.35
C ILE A 71 -4.43 -10.77 1.85
N CYS A 72 -4.11 -9.71 2.60
CA CYS A 72 -4.11 -9.73 4.06
C CYS A 72 -5.16 -8.72 4.56
N THR A 73 -6.17 -9.18 5.31
CA THR A 73 -7.34 -8.34 5.61
C THR A 73 -7.98 -8.64 6.95
N ASN A 74 -8.62 -7.62 7.56
CA ASN A 74 -9.51 -7.75 8.70
C ASN A 74 -11.00 -7.81 8.30
N VAL A 75 -11.28 -7.86 6.99
CA VAL A 75 -12.63 -7.95 6.45
C VAL A 75 -12.89 -9.37 5.96
N GLU A 76 -14.03 -9.95 6.29
CA GLU A 76 -14.46 -11.23 5.75
C GLU A 76 -14.87 -11.07 4.28
N LEU A 77 -14.22 -11.83 3.40
CA LEU A 77 -14.45 -11.79 1.96
C LEU A 77 -15.23 -13.04 1.53
N HIS A 78 -16.44 -12.84 0.99
CA HIS A 78 -17.31 -13.89 0.49
C HIS A 78 -17.33 -13.86 -1.05
N ASP A 79 -17.45 -15.02 -1.68
CA ASP A 79 -17.52 -15.17 -3.14
C ASP A 79 -16.42 -14.42 -3.89
N TRP A 80 -15.21 -14.49 -3.32
CA TRP A 80 -14.06 -13.75 -3.83
C TRP A 80 -13.45 -14.41 -5.06
N PRO A 81 -12.94 -13.61 -6.03
CA PRO A 81 -12.17 -14.17 -7.14
C PRO A 81 -10.98 -15.02 -6.64
N PRO A 82 -10.58 -16.06 -7.37
CA PRO A 82 -9.42 -16.84 -6.97
C PRO A 82 -8.18 -15.94 -6.90
N VAL A 83 -7.54 -15.93 -5.75
CA VAL A 83 -6.24 -15.32 -5.49
C VAL A 83 -5.33 -16.38 -4.86
N ARG A 84 -4.02 -16.09 -4.80
CA ARG A 84 -3.05 -17.05 -4.27
C ARG A 84 -3.36 -17.43 -2.83
N ASP A 85 -3.65 -16.44 -1.98
CA ASP A 85 -3.98 -16.68 -0.57
C ASP A 85 -4.74 -15.50 0.02
N ILE A 86 -5.57 -15.77 1.05
CA ILE A 86 -6.25 -14.76 1.85
C ILE A 86 -5.86 -15.00 3.30
N ILE A 87 -5.11 -14.07 3.88
CA ILE A 87 -4.52 -14.15 5.21
C ILE A 87 -5.27 -13.19 6.14
N GLN A 88 -5.54 -13.63 7.37
CA GLN A 88 -6.14 -12.78 8.38
C GLN A 88 -5.15 -11.70 8.85
N TRP A 89 -5.61 -10.45 8.91
CA TRP A 89 -4.87 -9.36 9.52
C TRP A 89 -4.80 -9.54 11.04
N GLU A 90 -3.60 -9.56 11.59
CA GLU A 90 -3.33 -9.71 13.02
C GLU A 90 -2.67 -8.47 13.64
N GLY A 91 -2.94 -7.31 13.07
CA GLY A 91 -2.33 -6.05 13.49
C GLY A 91 -1.06 -5.71 12.71
N MET A 92 -0.37 -4.66 13.14
CA MET A 92 0.77 -4.07 12.42
C MET A 92 1.92 -5.05 12.12
N LYS A 93 2.08 -6.11 12.94
CA LYS A 93 3.08 -7.16 12.69
C LYS A 93 2.89 -7.87 11.35
N SER A 94 1.64 -8.00 10.88
CA SER A 94 1.34 -8.61 9.57
C SER A 94 2.05 -7.89 8.41
N LEU A 95 2.38 -6.60 8.54
CA LEU A 95 3.13 -5.86 7.52
C LEU A 95 4.53 -6.43 7.27
N SER A 96 5.18 -6.95 8.32
CA SER A 96 6.51 -7.57 8.22
C SER A 96 6.47 -9.07 8.04
N GLU A 97 5.50 -9.75 8.64
CA GLU A 97 5.41 -11.21 8.66
C GLU A 97 4.88 -11.79 7.35
N VAL A 98 4.01 -11.07 6.62
CA VAL A 98 3.49 -11.55 5.34
C VAL A 98 4.51 -11.33 4.24
N GLU A 99 5.08 -12.44 3.76
CA GLU A 99 6.03 -12.43 2.65
C GLU A 99 5.32 -12.14 1.33
N ASN A 100 5.88 -11.24 0.53
CA ASN A 100 5.26 -10.78 -0.72
C ASN A 100 5.52 -11.69 -1.94
N GLY A 101 6.54 -12.54 -1.91
CA GLY A 101 6.96 -13.28 -3.09
C GLY A 101 7.18 -12.37 -4.31
N PHE A 102 6.91 -12.88 -5.52
CA PHE A 102 6.94 -12.07 -6.76
C PHE A 102 5.63 -11.36 -7.05
N ALA A 103 4.52 -11.88 -6.55
CA ALA A 103 3.19 -11.44 -6.91
C ALA A 103 2.67 -10.24 -6.10
N GLY A 104 3.31 -9.95 -4.97
CA GLY A 104 2.94 -8.85 -4.09
C GLY A 104 1.80 -9.17 -3.12
N VAL A 105 1.55 -8.23 -2.20
CA VAL A 105 0.54 -8.33 -1.14
C VAL A 105 -0.36 -7.11 -1.13
N LEU A 106 -1.65 -7.33 -1.07
CA LEU A 106 -2.67 -6.31 -0.83
C LEU A 106 -3.15 -6.39 0.62
N PHE A 107 -2.86 -5.37 1.41
CA PHE A 107 -3.40 -5.21 2.76
C PHE A 107 -4.70 -4.41 2.68
N LEU A 108 -5.81 -5.02 3.11
CA LEU A 108 -7.13 -4.38 3.19
C LEU A 108 -7.51 -4.22 4.65
N ILE A 109 -7.52 -2.99 5.15
CA ILE A 109 -7.70 -2.69 6.56
C ILE A 109 -8.90 -1.76 6.72
N ASP A 110 -10.03 -2.32 7.14
CA ASP A 110 -11.19 -1.50 7.50
C ASP A 110 -10.94 -0.80 8.83
N GLU A 111 -11.40 0.47 8.94
CA GLU A 111 -11.19 1.34 10.10
C GLU A 111 -9.69 1.47 10.49
N ILE A 112 -8.84 1.74 9.52
CA ILE A 112 -7.36 1.78 9.67
C ILE A 112 -6.89 2.72 10.81
N GLN A 113 -7.69 3.71 11.22
CA GLN A 113 -7.39 4.58 12.35
C GLN A 113 -7.41 3.85 13.71
N LEU A 114 -7.97 2.65 13.80
CA LEU A 114 -7.92 1.85 15.02
C LEU A 114 -6.54 1.21 15.18
N GLU A 115 -5.91 0.83 14.07
CA GLU A 115 -4.58 0.24 14.04
C GLU A 115 -3.46 1.31 14.15
N PHE A 116 -3.65 2.43 13.47
CA PHE A 116 -2.68 3.53 13.38
C PHE A 116 -3.16 4.77 14.13
N ASN A 117 -3.58 4.61 15.39
CA ASN A 117 -4.18 5.66 16.20
C ASN A 117 -3.17 6.77 16.52
N SER A 118 -3.59 8.02 16.36
CA SER A 118 -2.79 9.20 16.70
C SER A 118 -2.46 9.30 18.20
N LEU A 119 -3.30 8.75 19.07
CA LEU A 119 -3.11 8.78 20.52
C LEU A 119 -2.01 7.81 20.99
N GLU A 120 -1.77 6.75 20.23
CA GLU A 120 -0.80 5.70 20.55
C GLU A 120 0.49 5.81 19.70
N SER A 121 0.62 6.89 18.95
CA SER A 121 1.72 7.08 17.98
C SER A 121 3.13 7.01 18.61
N LYS A 122 3.27 7.22 19.90
CA LYS A 122 4.55 7.09 20.63
C LYS A 122 4.97 5.65 20.89
N GLN A 123 4.06 4.70 20.74
CA GLN A 123 4.29 3.26 20.98
C GLN A 123 4.49 2.48 19.68
N ILE A 124 4.42 3.17 18.53
CA ILE A 124 4.59 2.52 17.24
C ILE A 124 6.04 2.10 17.05
N ASP A 125 6.25 0.82 16.83
CA ASP A 125 7.57 0.27 16.57
C ASP A 125 8.21 0.94 15.34
N PRO A 126 9.45 1.46 15.45
CA PRO A 126 10.14 2.05 14.31
C PRO A 126 10.28 1.11 13.11
N SER A 127 10.31 -0.21 13.33
CA SER A 127 10.36 -1.21 12.25
C SER A 127 9.10 -1.17 11.39
N VAL A 128 7.92 -0.98 11.98
CA VAL A 128 6.65 -0.83 11.24
C VAL A 128 6.68 0.40 10.35
N MET A 129 7.22 1.52 10.84
CA MET A 129 7.38 2.72 10.03
C MET A 129 8.31 2.50 8.85
N GLN A 130 9.38 1.73 9.04
CA GLN A 130 10.29 1.36 7.97
C GLN A 130 9.61 0.48 6.92
N GLU A 131 8.83 -0.51 7.35
CA GLU A 131 8.04 -1.37 6.45
C GLU A 131 7.07 -0.52 5.60
N ILE A 132 6.33 0.39 6.24
CA ILE A 132 5.40 1.28 5.54
C ILE A 132 6.13 2.19 4.55
N ALA A 133 7.27 2.75 4.91
CA ALA A 133 8.06 3.59 4.02
C ALA A 133 8.65 2.81 2.83
N GLN A 134 8.87 1.51 2.99
CA GLN A 134 9.43 0.63 1.96
C GLN A 134 8.38 -0.23 1.23
N GLN A 135 7.11 -0.15 1.64
CA GLN A 135 6.03 -1.02 1.17
C GLN A 135 5.97 -1.14 -0.36
N ARG A 136 6.19 -0.04 -1.09
CA ARG A 136 6.21 -0.03 -2.55
C ARG A 136 7.35 -0.86 -3.14
N LYS A 137 8.56 -0.79 -2.54
CA LYS A 137 9.71 -1.59 -2.98
C LYS A 137 9.49 -3.07 -2.74
N GLN A 138 8.71 -3.39 -1.72
CA GLN A 138 8.36 -4.75 -1.33
C GLN A 138 7.09 -5.25 -2.03
N ARG A 139 6.53 -4.51 -2.98
CA ARG A 139 5.26 -4.82 -3.65
C ARG A 139 4.10 -5.04 -2.68
N LYS A 140 4.09 -4.29 -1.59
CA LYS A 140 3.03 -4.27 -0.59
C LYS A 140 2.16 -3.04 -0.84
N HIS A 141 0.87 -3.22 -1.02
CA HIS A 141 -0.12 -2.14 -1.19
C HIS A 141 -1.05 -2.11 0.00
N ILE A 142 -1.13 -0.96 0.66
CA ILE A 142 -2.01 -0.78 1.82
C ILE A 142 -3.21 0.04 1.38
N VAL A 143 -4.40 -0.51 1.57
CA VAL A 143 -5.67 0.15 1.30
C VAL A 143 -6.51 0.09 2.56
N GLY A 144 -6.97 1.23 3.02
CA GLY A 144 -7.77 1.27 4.23
C GLY A 144 -9.00 2.17 4.12
N THR A 145 -9.86 2.07 5.11
CA THR A 145 -10.95 3.02 5.33
C THR A 145 -10.73 3.82 6.60
N SER A 146 -11.26 5.02 6.67
CA SER A 146 -11.25 5.82 7.89
C SER A 146 -12.46 6.75 7.95
N GLN A 147 -13.06 6.88 9.12
CA GLN A 147 -14.12 7.88 9.31
C GLN A 147 -13.57 9.28 9.35
N VAL A 148 -12.42 9.46 10.00
CA VAL A 148 -11.75 10.75 10.18
C VAL A 148 -10.27 10.60 9.93
N PHE A 149 -9.78 11.17 8.82
CA PHE A 149 -8.38 11.07 8.42
C PHE A 149 -7.40 11.57 9.50
N GLN A 150 -7.77 12.62 10.23
CA GLN A 150 -6.94 13.20 11.29
C GLN A 150 -6.72 12.29 12.49
N ARG A 151 -7.56 11.25 12.68
CA ARG A 151 -7.37 10.25 13.74
C ARG A 151 -6.22 9.29 13.46
N ILE A 152 -5.82 9.17 12.21
CA ILE A 152 -4.63 8.41 11.84
C ILE A 152 -3.39 9.18 12.33
N ALA A 153 -2.42 8.50 12.92
CA ALA A 153 -1.19 9.09 13.39
C ALA A 153 -0.44 9.85 12.29
N LYS A 154 0.07 11.04 12.60
CA LYS A 154 0.73 11.91 11.62
C LYS A 154 1.82 11.20 10.79
N PRO A 155 2.75 10.40 11.38
CA PRO A 155 3.77 9.71 10.61
C PRO A 155 3.21 8.80 9.52
N PHE A 156 2.05 8.16 9.76
CA PHE A 156 1.38 7.35 8.75
C PHE A 156 0.66 8.19 7.71
N ARG A 157 -0.02 9.27 8.14
CA ARG A 157 -0.71 10.17 7.22
C ARG A 157 0.22 10.75 6.15
N GLU A 158 1.47 10.99 6.48
CA GLU A 158 2.49 11.49 5.57
C GLU A 158 2.93 10.47 4.51
N GLN A 159 2.60 9.19 4.71
CA GLN A 159 2.89 8.11 3.76
C GLN A 159 1.74 7.82 2.79
N PHE A 160 0.54 8.37 3.05
CA PHE A 160 -0.59 8.17 2.14
C PHE A 160 -0.38 8.95 0.85
N LYS A 161 -0.47 8.25 -0.26
CA LYS A 161 -0.41 8.84 -1.59
C LYS A 161 -1.77 9.37 -2.04
N TYR A 162 -2.84 8.63 -1.71
CA TYR A 162 -4.19 8.95 -2.11
C TYR A 162 -5.15 8.93 -0.93
N VAL A 163 -5.96 9.98 -0.85
CA VAL A 163 -7.08 10.08 0.07
C VAL A 163 -8.34 10.30 -0.75
N VAL A 164 -9.21 9.29 -0.80
CA VAL A 164 -10.47 9.35 -1.51
C VAL A 164 -11.56 9.75 -0.53
N GLN A 165 -12.20 10.88 -0.77
CA GLN A 165 -13.34 11.32 0.02
C GLN A 165 -14.62 10.70 -0.52
N SER A 166 -15.30 9.92 0.32
CA SER A 166 -16.64 9.44 0.01
C SER A 166 -17.65 10.55 0.37
N PRO A 167 -18.53 10.93 -0.55
CA PRO A 167 -19.55 11.94 -0.27
C PRO A 167 -20.48 11.46 0.84
N ALA A 168 -21.01 12.40 1.60
CA ALA A 168 -22.02 12.15 2.61
C ALA A 168 -23.37 11.80 1.97
#